data_edf3e9a381c3ae461e3c5dac0eba810d
#
_entry.id   edf3e9a381c3ae461e3c5dac0eba810d
#
_cell.length_a   1.000
_cell.length_b   1.000
_cell.length_c   1.000
_cell.angle_alpha   90.00
_cell.angle_beta   90.00
_cell.angle_gamma   90.00
#
_symmetry.space_group_name_H-M   'P 1'
#
loop_
_entity.id
_entity.type
_entity.pdbx_description
1 polymer ?
#
loop_
_entity_poly.entity_id
_entity_poly.type
_entity_poly.pdbx_seq_one_letter_code
_entity_poly.pdbx_strand_id
1 'polypeptide(L)'
;NINMKIRFGSNYGILLKDINLKKNIVNYLFSNIDLSKYRYNMLKNDMNLSFLKNNKHYVSPNFRGINYLILFMLVDSKKYCVLIDKKNLSYHKKNINYYKLNIIKIKMLTNNNLFNGTILDGKLISMSEKKIDYFLIKDCYMMMNTSCENMEMSQKMEYLNSILKNNFNGKNYCSNFVFKLNKLYDYEDIEDIKKRAENKDS
;
A
#
# COMPACT_ATOMS: atom_id res chain seq x y z
N ASN A 1 25.87 2.25 -11.96
CA ASN A 1 24.83 2.40 -10.93
C ASN A 1 24.61 1.09 -10.19
N ILE A 2 25.32 0.92 -9.08
CA ILE A 2 25.24 -0.29 -8.26
C ILE A 2 24.03 -0.16 -7.34
N ASN A 3 23.08 -1.10 -7.41
CA ASN A 3 21.99 -1.20 -6.48
C ASN A 3 22.52 -1.47 -5.06
N MET A 4 21.90 -0.87 -4.07
CA MET A 4 22.36 -0.93 -2.69
C MET A 4 21.42 -1.78 -1.84
N LYS A 5 21.98 -2.78 -1.13
CA LYS A 5 21.23 -3.50 -0.11
C LYS A 5 20.95 -2.58 1.07
N ILE A 6 19.69 -2.46 1.44
CA ILE A 6 19.28 -1.64 2.57
C ILE A 6 18.43 -2.44 3.55
N ARG A 7 18.43 -2.00 4.79
CA ARG A 7 17.50 -2.46 5.80
C ARG A 7 16.28 -1.53 5.82
N PHE A 8 15.09 -2.11 5.85
CA PHE A 8 13.85 -1.37 6.10
C PHE A 8 13.04 -2.16 7.15
N GLY A 9 12.74 -1.51 8.28
CA GLY A 9 12.18 -2.22 9.40
C GLY A 9 13.03 -3.42 9.83
N SER A 10 12.43 -4.60 9.90
CA SER A 10 13.08 -5.87 10.25
C SER A 10 13.54 -6.68 9.03
N ASN A 11 13.39 -6.16 7.84
CA ASN A 11 13.69 -6.83 6.58
C ASN A 11 14.80 -6.12 5.79
N TYR A 12 15.26 -6.79 4.74
CA TYR A 12 16.24 -6.26 3.80
C TYR A 12 15.65 -6.22 2.40
N GLY A 13 16.05 -5.22 1.66
CA GLY A 13 15.71 -5.04 0.26
C GLY A 13 16.84 -4.42 -0.51
N ILE A 14 16.60 -4.16 -1.79
CA ILE A 14 17.55 -3.52 -2.69
C ILE A 14 16.97 -2.16 -3.08
N LEU A 15 17.65 -1.09 -2.70
CA LEU A 15 17.32 0.25 -3.15
C LEU A 15 17.74 0.40 -4.61
N LEU A 16 16.78 0.61 -5.49
CA LEU A 16 17.04 0.78 -6.91
C LEU A 16 17.69 2.13 -7.19
N LYS A 17 18.82 2.11 -7.89
CA LYS A 17 19.56 3.32 -8.28
C LYS A 17 19.47 3.62 -9.76
N ASP A 18 19.12 2.64 -10.58
CA ASP A 18 18.94 2.81 -12.02
C ASP A 18 17.70 3.67 -12.31
N ILE A 19 17.94 4.86 -12.85
CA ILE A 19 16.87 5.82 -13.16
C ILE A 19 15.94 5.29 -14.25
N ASN A 20 16.46 4.57 -15.24
CA ASN A 20 15.63 4.01 -16.31
C ASN A 20 14.70 2.91 -15.77
N LEU A 21 15.19 2.07 -14.89
CA LEU A 21 14.36 1.06 -14.22
C LEU A 21 13.28 1.72 -13.35
N LYS A 22 13.62 2.76 -12.59
CA LYS A 22 12.64 3.54 -11.83
C LYS A 22 11.56 4.15 -12.74
N LYS A 23 11.97 4.74 -13.86
CA LYS A 23 11.03 5.28 -14.86
C LYS A 23 10.10 4.21 -15.42
N ASN A 24 10.62 3.02 -15.73
CA ASN A 24 9.81 1.91 -16.22
C ASN A 24 8.76 1.48 -15.19
N ILE A 25 9.14 1.36 -13.92
CA ILE A 25 8.22 1.00 -12.83
C ILE A 25 7.14 2.07 -12.65
N VAL A 26 7.53 3.34 -12.65
CA VAL A 26 6.60 4.47 -12.50
C VAL A 26 5.68 4.60 -13.71
N ASN A 27 6.19 4.40 -14.93
CA ASN A 27 5.36 4.38 -16.14
C ASN A 27 4.31 3.28 -16.07
N TYR A 28 4.68 2.10 -15.61
CA TYR A 28 3.74 1.01 -15.38
C TYR A 28 2.65 1.41 -14.36
N LEU A 29 3.03 2.01 -13.24
CA LEU A 29 2.09 2.49 -12.24
C LEU A 29 1.07 3.47 -12.83
N PHE A 30 1.54 4.52 -13.49
CA PHE A 30 0.66 5.56 -14.05
C PHE A 30 -0.12 5.12 -15.29
N SER A 31 0.30 4.05 -15.97
CA SER A 31 -0.49 3.44 -17.04
C SER A 31 -1.71 2.67 -16.53
N ASN A 32 -1.68 2.23 -15.28
CA ASN A 32 -2.71 1.38 -14.69
C ASN A 32 -3.58 2.09 -13.66
N ILE A 33 -3.14 3.24 -13.14
CA ILE A 33 -3.85 3.99 -12.11
C ILE A 33 -3.66 5.50 -12.28
N ASP A 34 -4.72 6.24 -12.07
CA ASP A 34 -4.68 7.70 -11.97
C ASP A 34 -4.59 8.10 -10.49
N LEU A 35 -3.37 8.39 -10.02
CA LEU A 35 -3.14 8.78 -8.63
C LEU A 35 -3.78 10.10 -8.25
N SER A 36 -4.10 10.97 -9.22
CA SER A 36 -4.76 12.25 -8.94
C SER A 36 -6.16 12.09 -8.33
N LYS A 37 -6.82 10.96 -8.58
CA LYS A 37 -8.12 10.61 -8.00
C LYS A 37 -8.04 10.28 -6.50
N TYR A 38 -6.87 9.93 -6.00
CA TYR A 38 -6.64 9.52 -4.61
C TYR A 38 -5.97 10.60 -3.78
N ARG A 39 -6.10 11.84 -4.22
CA ARG A 39 -5.55 12.99 -3.55
C ARG A 39 -6.20 13.20 -2.18
N TYR A 40 -5.36 13.41 -1.18
CA TYR A 40 -5.81 13.64 0.18
C TYR A 40 -6.53 14.99 0.32
N ASN A 41 -7.74 14.97 0.87
CA ASN A 41 -8.50 16.18 1.20
C ASN A 41 -8.60 16.35 2.71
N MET A 42 -8.09 17.44 3.25
CA MET A 42 -8.28 17.78 4.66
C MET A 42 -9.68 18.35 4.88
N LEU A 43 -10.39 17.83 5.86
CA LEU A 43 -11.65 18.39 6.32
C LEU A 43 -11.36 19.63 7.17
N LYS A 44 -11.68 20.81 6.66
CA LYS A 44 -11.32 22.10 7.30
C LYS A 44 -12.50 22.88 7.85
N ASN A 45 -13.73 22.52 7.50
CA ASN A 45 -14.93 23.27 7.87
C ASN A 45 -16.20 22.40 7.90
N ASP A 46 -17.30 22.98 8.39
CA ASP A 46 -18.59 22.31 8.52
C ASP A 46 -19.20 21.85 7.19
N MET A 47 -18.88 22.51 6.09
CA MET A 47 -19.32 22.06 4.75
C MET A 47 -18.72 20.70 4.38
N ASN A 48 -17.45 20.47 4.72
CA ASN A 48 -16.80 19.19 4.50
C ASN A 48 -17.39 18.09 5.40
N LEU A 49 -17.78 18.44 6.64
CA LEU A 49 -18.48 17.49 7.53
C LEU A 49 -19.88 17.17 7.04
N SER A 50 -20.58 18.15 6.48
CA SER A 50 -21.89 17.98 5.82
C SER A 50 -21.82 16.97 4.67
N PHE A 51 -20.75 17.01 3.86
CA PHE A 51 -20.51 16.04 2.80
C PHE A 51 -20.38 14.61 3.34
N LEU A 52 -19.69 14.40 4.46
CA LEU A 52 -19.56 13.10 5.10
C LEU A 52 -20.91 12.54 5.59
N LYS A 53 -21.81 13.40 6.07
CA LYS A 53 -23.14 13.01 6.54
C LYS A 53 -24.06 12.55 5.40
N ASN A 54 -23.90 13.14 4.21
CA ASN A 54 -24.77 12.92 3.06
C ASN A 54 -24.33 11.77 2.16
N ASN A 55 -23.15 11.22 2.37
CA ASN A 55 -22.57 10.14 1.57
C ASN A 55 -22.10 9.01 2.47
N LYS A 56 -22.12 7.79 1.95
CA LYS A 56 -21.57 6.64 2.68
C LYS A 56 -20.04 6.75 2.73
N HIS A 57 -19.49 6.85 3.92
CA HIS A 57 -18.07 6.93 4.18
C HIS A 57 -17.64 5.89 5.19
N TYR A 58 -16.38 5.51 5.08
CA TYR A 58 -15.72 4.64 6.03
C TYR A 58 -14.58 5.39 6.71
N VAL A 59 -14.32 5.07 7.96
CA VAL A 59 -13.18 5.56 8.74
C VAL A 59 -12.29 4.39 9.14
N SER A 60 -11.01 4.65 9.21
CA SER A 60 -10.04 3.66 9.65
C SER A 60 -9.00 4.31 10.57
N PRO A 61 -8.45 3.54 11.54
CA PRO A 61 -7.36 4.05 12.36
C PRO A 61 -6.14 4.41 11.51
N ASN A 62 -5.50 5.53 11.84
CA ASN A 62 -4.25 5.94 11.21
C ASN A 62 -3.07 5.59 12.11
N PHE A 63 -2.43 4.47 11.86
CA PHE A 63 -1.26 4.02 12.60
C PHE A 63 0.01 4.73 12.14
N ARG A 64 0.99 4.85 13.02
CA ARG A 64 2.32 5.35 12.65
C ARG A 64 3.04 4.34 11.77
N GLY A 65 3.73 4.83 10.75
CA GLY A 65 4.47 4.00 9.81
C GLY A 65 4.82 4.76 8.54
N ILE A 66 5.39 4.06 7.58
CA ILE A 66 5.79 4.62 6.29
C ILE A 66 4.76 4.21 5.23
N ASN A 67 4.26 5.19 4.49
CA ASN A 67 3.31 4.95 3.40
C ASN A 67 4.03 4.46 2.15
N TYR A 68 3.64 3.27 1.69
CA TYR A 68 4.15 2.66 0.47
C TYR A 68 3.03 2.25 -0.48
N LEU A 69 3.32 2.29 -1.77
CA LEU A 69 2.67 1.41 -2.73
C LEU A 69 3.51 0.14 -2.86
N ILE A 70 2.87 -1.01 -2.88
CA ILE A 70 3.53 -2.27 -3.20
C ILE A 70 3.04 -2.74 -4.56
N LEU A 71 3.98 -3.03 -5.47
CA LEU A 71 3.70 -3.51 -6.81
C LEU A 71 4.29 -4.89 -7.01
N PHE A 72 3.47 -5.79 -7.53
CA PHE A 72 3.90 -7.08 -8.06
C PHE A 72 3.76 -7.01 -9.58
N MET A 73 4.87 -7.04 -10.30
CA MET A 73 4.88 -6.85 -11.73
C MET A 73 5.98 -7.65 -12.43
N LEU A 74 5.89 -7.73 -13.74
CA LEU A 74 6.95 -8.25 -14.58
C LEU A 74 7.69 -7.10 -15.25
N VAL A 75 9.02 -7.13 -15.22
CA VAL A 75 9.90 -6.25 -15.97
C VAL A 75 10.81 -7.14 -16.81
N ASP A 76 10.74 -7.04 -18.13
CA ASP A 76 11.47 -7.90 -19.06
C ASP A 76 11.31 -9.39 -18.71
N SER A 77 10.06 -9.82 -18.48
CA SER A 77 9.67 -11.18 -18.07
C SER A 77 10.22 -11.64 -16.72
N LYS A 78 10.84 -10.76 -15.95
CA LYS A 78 11.33 -11.04 -14.59
C LYS A 78 10.34 -10.53 -13.55
N LYS A 79 10.16 -11.30 -12.49
CA LYS A 79 9.28 -10.93 -11.37
C LYS A 79 9.92 -9.87 -10.50
N TYR A 80 9.17 -8.79 -10.29
CA TYR A 80 9.52 -7.71 -9.37
C TYR A 80 8.44 -7.52 -8.34
N CYS A 81 8.83 -7.55 -7.07
CA CYS A 81 8.03 -6.99 -5.99
C CYS A 81 8.75 -5.75 -5.48
N VAL A 82 8.13 -4.60 -5.58
CA VAL A 82 8.74 -3.33 -5.20
C VAL A 82 7.86 -2.54 -4.25
N LEU A 83 8.49 -1.86 -3.30
CA LEU A 83 7.90 -0.84 -2.44
C LEU A 83 8.26 0.53 -2.99
N ILE A 84 7.27 1.35 -3.29
CA ILE A 84 7.47 2.74 -3.69
C ILE A 84 7.11 3.64 -2.51
N ASP A 85 8.08 4.39 -2.01
CA ASP A 85 7.85 5.37 -0.94
C ASP A 85 6.98 6.50 -1.47
N LYS A 86 5.79 6.67 -0.88
CA LYS A 86 4.82 7.69 -1.31
C LYS A 86 5.27 9.12 -0.98
N LYS A 87 6.24 9.31 -0.11
CA LYS A 87 6.73 10.63 0.29
C LYS A 87 7.22 11.47 -0.89
N ASN A 88 7.90 10.84 -1.85
CA ASN A 88 8.45 11.51 -3.04
C ASN A 88 7.73 11.11 -4.33
N LEU A 89 6.62 10.41 -4.21
CA LEU A 89 5.74 10.06 -5.32
C LEU A 89 4.71 11.17 -5.52
N SER A 90 4.82 11.89 -6.64
CA SER A 90 3.84 12.92 -7.00
C SER A 90 2.57 12.29 -7.58
N TYR A 91 1.42 12.99 -7.46
CA TYR A 91 0.17 12.61 -8.12
C TYR A 91 0.23 12.70 -9.65
N HIS A 92 1.18 13.46 -10.18
CA HIS A 92 1.43 13.60 -11.62
C HIS A 92 2.84 13.15 -11.96
N LYS A 93 2.95 12.23 -12.91
CA LYS A 93 4.22 11.64 -13.33
C LYS A 93 5.29 12.67 -13.69
N LYS A 94 4.90 13.75 -14.38
CA LYS A 94 5.80 14.83 -14.79
C LYS A 94 6.51 15.57 -13.65
N ASN A 95 5.95 15.50 -12.44
CA ASN A 95 6.46 16.21 -11.26
C ASN A 95 7.41 15.34 -10.41
N ILE A 96 7.66 14.09 -10.82
CA ILE A 96 8.47 13.16 -10.06
C ILE A 96 9.95 13.45 -10.24
N ASN A 97 10.66 13.61 -9.13
CA ASN A 97 12.11 13.61 -9.10
C ASN A 97 12.62 12.18 -8.84
N TYR A 98 13.07 11.51 -9.89
CA TYR A 98 13.50 10.11 -9.81
C TYR A 98 14.77 9.90 -8.98
N TYR A 99 15.59 10.93 -8.76
CA TYR A 99 16.74 10.84 -7.87
C TYR A 99 16.34 10.77 -6.41
N LYS A 100 15.22 11.41 -6.04
CA LYS A 100 14.68 11.41 -4.67
C LYS A 100 13.69 10.28 -4.41
N LEU A 101 13.09 9.73 -5.45
CA LEU A 101 12.09 8.66 -5.32
C LEU A 101 12.77 7.36 -4.88
N ASN A 102 12.37 6.85 -3.71
CA ASN A 102 12.85 5.58 -3.21
C ASN A 102 11.95 4.44 -3.68
N ILE A 103 12.56 3.52 -4.41
CA ILE A 103 11.95 2.25 -4.81
C ILE A 103 12.82 1.13 -4.29
N ILE A 104 12.23 0.26 -3.49
CA ILE A 104 12.92 -0.86 -2.85
C ILE A 104 12.42 -2.15 -3.46
N LYS A 105 13.31 -2.92 -4.08
CA LYS A 105 13.00 -4.27 -4.53
C LYS A 105 13.10 -5.23 -3.36
N ILE A 106 12.05 -6.00 -3.12
CA ILE A 106 12.01 -7.00 -2.06
C ILE A 106 11.84 -8.40 -2.65
N LYS A 107 12.35 -9.40 -1.94
CA LYS A 107 12.12 -10.80 -2.28
C LYS A 107 10.84 -11.26 -1.60
N MET A 108 9.84 -11.58 -2.40
CA MET A 108 8.55 -12.06 -1.93
C MET A 108 8.26 -13.42 -2.53
N LEU A 109 8.07 -14.42 -1.69
CA LEU A 109 7.65 -15.75 -2.10
C LEU A 109 6.13 -15.81 -2.04
N THR A 110 5.49 -15.78 -3.20
CA THR A 110 4.03 -15.78 -3.31
C THR A 110 3.59 -16.42 -4.63
N ASN A 111 2.29 -16.53 -4.81
CA ASN A 111 1.70 -17.04 -6.04
C ASN A 111 2.14 -16.20 -7.25
N ASN A 112 2.53 -16.88 -8.32
CA ASN A 112 2.98 -16.25 -9.56
C ASN A 112 1.95 -15.30 -10.18
N ASN A 113 0.66 -15.58 -10.00
CA ASN A 113 -0.42 -14.75 -10.57
C ASN A 113 -0.44 -13.31 -10.04
N LEU A 114 0.06 -13.08 -8.83
CA LEU A 114 0.18 -11.71 -8.30
C LEU A 114 1.09 -10.84 -9.18
N PHE A 115 2.13 -11.42 -9.76
CA PHE A 115 3.08 -10.70 -10.62
C PHE A 115 2.53 -10.35 -12.00
N ASN A 116 1.32 -10.80 -12.34
CA ASN A 116 0.61 -10.34 -13.54
C ASN A 116 0.10 -8.91 -13.45
N GLY A 117 0.27 -8.28 -12.33
CA GLY A 117 -0.05 -6.89 -12.07
C GLY A 117 -0.92 -6.73 -10.84
N THR A 118 -0.29 -6.44 -9.70
CA THR A 118 -0.97 -6.16 -8.43
C THR A 118 -0.41 -4.89 -7.83
N ILE A 119 -1.29 -3.95 -7.47
CA ILE A 119 -0.93 -2.66 -6.89
C ILE A 119 -1.76 -2.45 -5.63
N LEU A 120 -1.09 -2.43 -4.49
CA LEU A 120 -1.68 -2.23 -3.17
C LEU A 120 -1.16 -0.93 -2.55
N ASP A 121 -2.04 -0.21 -1.88
CA ASP A 121 -1.69 0.95 -1.06
C ASP A 121 -1.72 0.55 0.42
N GLY A 122 -0.72 0.95 1.16
CA GLY A 122 -0.67 0.62 2.56
C GLY A 122 0.41 1.34 3.34
N LYS A 123 0.58 0.86 4.56
CA LYS A 123 1.53 1.41 5.51
C LYS A 123 2.38 0.31 6.11
N LEU A 124 3.69 0.48 6.08
CA LEU A 124 4.63 -0.40 6.74
C LEU A 124 4.79 0.01 8.20
N ILE A 125 4.50 -0.91 9.10
CA ILE A 125 4.67 -0.75 10.53
C ILE A 125 5.67 -1.78 11.01
N SER A 126 6.80 -1.30 11.53
CA SER A 126 7.84 -2.16 12.09
C SER A 126 7.65 -2.31 13.58
N MET A 127 7.58 -3.56 14.04
CA MET A 127 7.58 -3.90 15.45
C MET A 127 8.96 -4.47 15.82
N SER A 128 9.86 -3.60 16.25
CA SER A 128 11.27 -3.94 16.55
C SER A 128 11.42 -5.06 17.59
N GLU A 129 10.56 -5.08 18.61
CA GLU A 129 10.58 -6.10 19.65
C GLU A 129 10.30 -7.51 19.11
N LYS A 130 9.39 -7.62 18.13
CA LYS A 130 9.00 -8.89 17.51
C LYS A 130 9.81 -9.22 16.25
N LYS A 131 10.64 -8.28 15.76
CA LYS A 131 11.34 -8.38 14.47
C LYS A 131 10.43 -8.72 13.30
N ILE A 132 9.21 -8.18 13.31
CA ILE A 132 8.19 -8.38 12.30
C ILE A 132 7.79 -7.03 11.73
N ASP A 133 7.62 -6.97 10.41
CA ASP A 133 7.05 -5.84 9.70
C ASP A 133 5.62 -6.20 9.27
N TYR A 134 4.68 -5.34 9.63
CA TYR A 134 3.30 -5.43 9.16
C TYR A 134 3.08 -4.45 8.01
N PHE A 135 2.58 -4.95 6.90
CA PHE A 135 2.06 -4.11 5.84
C PHE A 135 0.54 -4.05 5.95
N LEU A 136 0.05 -2.91 6.45
CA LEU A 136 -1.39 -2.67 6.56
C LEU A 136 -1.91 -2.19 5.21
N ILE A 137 -2.67 -3.05 4.54
CA ILE A 137 -3.28 -2.72 3.26
C ILE A 137 -4.47 -1.80 3.51
N LYS A 138 -4.41 -0.60 2.94
CA LYS A 138 -5.47 0.41 3.02
C LYS A 138 -6.38 0.40 1.80
N ASP A 139 -5.82 0.09 0.64
CA ASP A 139 -6.55 0.06 -0.62
C ASP A 139 -5.87 -0.90 -1.61
N CYS A 140 -6.64 -1.29 -2.62
CA CYS A 140 -6.16 -2.06 -3.76
C CYS A 140 -6.60 -1.38 -5.04
N TYR A 141 -5.65 -1.09 -5.91
CA TYR A 141 -5.93 -0.44 -7.19
C TYR A 141 -6.00 -1.43 -8.34
N MET A 142 -5.21 -2.47 -8.28
CA MET A 142 -5.19 -3.55 -9.26
C MET A 142 -4.84 -4.87 -8.58
N MET A 143 -5.52 -5.94 -8.97
CA MET A 143 -5.28 -7.29 -8.46
C MET A 143 -5.21 -8.28 -9.61
N MET A 144 -4.06 -8.94 -9.78
CA MET A 144 -3.83 -9.95 -10.81
C MET A 144 -4.30 -9.48 -12.21
N ASN A 145 -3.88 -8.27 -12.60
CA ASN A 145 -4.21 -7.59 -13.85
C ASN A 145 -5.69 -7.15 -13.98
N THR A 146 -6.45 -7.12 -12.91
CA THR A 146 -7.82 -6.62 -12.89
C THR A 146 -7.90 -5.34 -12.07
N SER A 147 -8.45 -4.26 -12.65
CA SER A 147 -8.67 -3.00 -11.94
C SER A 147 -9.69 -3.18 -10.82
N CYS A 148 -9.37 -2.65 -9.65
CA CYS A 148 -10.27 -2.60 -8.49
C CYS A 148 -10.88 -1.21 -8.27
N GLU A 149 -10.62 -0.25 -9.16
CA GLU A 149 -11.04 1.16 -8.97
C GLU A 149 -12.56 1.34 -8.85
N ASN A 150 -13.34 0.52 -9.57
CA ASN A 150 -14.80 0.61 -9.58
C ASN A 150 -15.48 -0.26 -8.52
N MET A 151 -14.74 -0.97 -7.70
CA MET A 151 -15.30 -1.77 -6.62
C MET A 151 -15.64 -0.88 -5.42
N GLU A 152 -16.78 -1.11 -4.79
CA GLU A 152 -17.06 -0.52 -3.48
C GLU A 152 -16.02 -0.99 -2.44
N MET A 153 -15.69 -0.11 -1.50
CA MET A 153 -14.62 -0.38 -0.53
C MET A 153 -14.87 -1.65 0.29
N SER A 154 -16.11 -1.89 0.72
CA SER A 154 -16.47 -3.10 1.46
C SER A 154 -16.26 -4.38 0.64
N GLN A 155 -16.71 -4.40 -0.61
CA GLN A 155 -16.50 -5.52 -1.54
C GLN A 155 -15.03 -5.73 -1.86
N LYS A 156 -14.29 -4.63 -2.05
CA LYS A 156 -12.85 -4.65 -2.28
C LYS A 156 -12.10 -5.29 -1.10
N MET A 157 -12.46 -4.95 0.13
CA MET A 157 -11.83 -5.53 1.33
C MET A 157 -12.16 -7.01 1.53
N GLU A 158 -13.39 -7.43 1.23
CA GLU A 158 -13.76 -8.86 1.24
C GLU A 158 -12.96 -9.64 0.20
N TYR A 159 -12.84 -9.11 -1.01
CA TYR A 159 -12.03 -9.69 -2.07
C TYR A 159 -10.55 -9.83 -1.68
N LEU A 160 -9.96 -8.76 -1.14
CA LEU A 160 -8.59 -8.77 -0.63
C LEU A 160 -8.39 -9.82 0.48
N ASN A 161 -9.33 -9.93 1.39
CA ASN A 161 -9.25 -10.90 2.48
C ASN A 161 -9.20 -12.34 1.95
N SER A 162 -10.01 -12.66 0.93
CA SER A 162 -9.97 -13.98 0.29
C SER A 162 -8.65 -14.24 -0.42
N ILE A 163 -8.10 -13.25 -1.12
CA ILE A 163 -6.81 -13.34 -1.81
C ILE A 163 -5.66 -13.53 -0.82
N LEU A 164 -5.67 -12.78 0.29
CA LEU A 164 -4.63 -12.91 1.32
C LEU A 164 -4.63 -14.30 1.95
N LYS A 165 -5.78 -14.87 2.22
CA LYS A 165 -5.88 -16.25 2.75
C LYS A 165 -5.32 -17.29 1.78
N ASN A 166 -5.53 -17.11 0.48
CA ASN A 166 -5.16 -18.09 -0.53
C ASN A 166 -3.70 -17.94 -1.01
N ASN A 167 -3.18 -16.71 -1.07
CA ASN A 167 -1.89 -16.41 -1.69
C ASN A 167 -0.76 -16.08 -0.71
N PHE A 168 -1.10 -15.73 0.53
CA PHE A 168 -0.15 -15.31 1.56
C PHE A 168 -0.26 -16.14 2.84
N ASN A 169 -0.61 -17.42 2.72
CA ASN A 169 -0.61 -18.34 3.86
C ASN A 169 0.82 -18.58 4.36
N GLY A 170 1.17 -18.05 5.48
CA GLY A 170 2.34 -18.23 6.36
C GLY A 170 3.65 -18.81 5.85
N LYS A 171 3.61 -19.62 4.79
CA LYS A 171 4.78 -20.27 4.17
C LYS A 171 5.29 -19.55 2.92
N ASN A 172 4.55 -18.57 2.38
CA ASN A 172 4.75 -18.02 1.04
C ASN A 172 5.32 -16.60 1.02
N TYR A 173 5.62 -15.98 2.16
CA TYR A 173 6.27 -14.65 2.18
C TYR A 173 7.51 -14.65 3.07
N CYS A 174 8.30 -13.58 2.94
CA CYS A 174 9.41 -13.35 3.86
C CYS A 174 8.93 -13.57 5.29
N SER A 175 9.64 -14.37 6.06
CA SER A 175 9.24 -14.79 7.42
C SER A 175 8.93 -13.61 8.36
N ASN A 176 9.43 -12.41 8.05
CA ASN A 176 9.32 -11.21 8.87
C ASN A 176 8.43 -10.12 8.26
N PHE A 177 7.68 -10.43 7.20
CA PHE A 177 6.82 -9.48 6.51
C PHE A 177 5.40 -10.04 6.41
N VAL A 178 4.46 -9.41 7.09
CA VAL A 178 3.08 -9.90 7.23
C VAL A 178 2.09 -8.89 6.67
N PHE A 179 1.23 -9.33 5.76
CA PHE A 179 0.13 -8.53 5.27
C PHE A 179 -1.07 -8.59 6.19
N LYS A 180 -1.65 -7.43 6.50
CA LYS A 180 -2.91 -7.29 7.21
C LYS A 180 -3.79 -6.26 6.52
N LEU A 181 -5.10 -6.48 6.57
CA LEU A 181 -6.05 -5.46 6.13
C LEU A 181 -6.25 -4.42 7.23
N ASN A 182 -6.27 -3.14 6.84
CA ASN A 182 -6.71 -2.08 7.72
C ASN A 182 -8.22 -2.18 7.92
N LYS A 183 -8.68 -2.13 9.17
CA LYS A 183 -10.11 -2.20 9.49
C LYS A 183 -10.82 -0.94 9.02
N LEU A 184 -11.98 -1.13 8.40
CA LEU A 184 -12.90 -0.07 8.05
C LEU A 184 -14.06 -0.06 9.03
N TYR A 185 -14.48 1.14 9.41
CA TYR A 185 -15.63 1.39 10.27
C TYR A 185 -16.58 2.37 9.58
N ASP A 186 -17.88 2.19 9.77
CA ASP A 186 -18.85 3.19 9.33
C ASP A 186 -18.61 4.52 10.08
N TYR A 187 -18.91 5.63 9.40
CA TYR A 187 -18.73 6.96 10.01
C TYR A 187 -19.51 7.12 11.32
N GLU A 188 -20.67 6.45 11.41
CA GLU A 188 -21.55 6.47 12.58
C GLU A 188 -20.92 5.80 13.82
N ASP A 189 -19.93 4.93 13.63
CA ASP A 189 -19.24 4.19 14.69
C ASP A 189 -18.01 4.95 15.27
N ILE A 190 -17.82 6.23 14.90
CA ILE A 190 -16.64 7.03 15.31
C ILE A 190 -16.45 7.06 16.83
N GLU A 191 -17.52 7.17 17.60
CA GLU A 191 -17.44 7.21 19.07
C GLU A 191 -16.87 5.90 19.65
N ASP A 192 -17.24 4.77 19.07
CA ASP A 192 -16.71 3.47 19.50
C ASP A 192 -15.23 3.30 19.12
N ILE A 193 -14.84 3.85 17.96
CA ILE A 193 -13.45 3.84 17.50
C ILE A 193 -12.57 4.67 18.43
N LYS A 194 -13.01 5.85 18.83
CA LYS A 194 -12.31 6.72 19.79
C LYS A 194 -12.08 6.02 21.11
N LYS A 195 -13.12 5.42 21.69
CA LYS A 195 -13.03 4.67 22.95
C LYS A 195 -12.04 3.51 22.88
N ARG A 196 -12.00 2.80 21.75
CA ARG A 196 -11.04 1.70 21.53
C ARG A 196 -9.60 2.17 21.37
N ALA A 197 -9.38 3.33 20.75
CA ALA A 197 -8.06 3.93 20.60
C ALA A 197 -7.50 4.38 21.95
N GLU A 198 -8.33 5.04 22.78
CA GLU A 198 -7.96 5.49 24.13
C GLU A 198 -7.60 4.31 25.07
N ASN A 199 -8.28 3.17 24.93
CA ASN A 199 -8.01 1.97 25.73
C ASN A 199 -6.75 1.19 25.29
N LYS A 200 -6.16 1.49 24.13
CA LYS A 200 -4.91 0.85 23.66
C LYS A 200 -3.65 1.62 24.01
N ASP A 201 -3.80 2.89 24.37
CA ASP A 201 -2.70 3.75 24.82
C ASP A 201 -2.57 3.80 26.37
N SER A 202 -3.38 3.02 27.07
CA SER A 202 -3.33 2.86 28.53
C SER A 202 -2.68 1.55 28.96
#